data_78f6c10e9f0fd9696be08de803171270
#
_entry.id   78f6c10e9f0fd9696be08de803171270
#
_cell.length_a   1.000
_cell.length_b   1.000
_cell.length_c   1.000
_cell.angle_alpha   90.00
_cell.angle_beta   90.00
_cell.angle_gamma   90.00
#
_symmetry.space_group_name_H-M   'P 1'
#
loop_
_entity.id
_entity.type
_entity.pdbx_description
1 polymer ?
#
loop_
_entity_poly.entity_id
_entity_poly.type
_entity_poly.pdbx_seq_one_letter_code
_entity_poly.pdbx_strand_id
1 'polypeptide(L)'
;MTSKQRTGLAVALTTVGALSMALLSPATPAGAAPVRPECPRVLACDWVPAAYQQTGDPADKETYGNYDTSDRPHNNKIRFIVLHDTEEDFDTTLKIFQNPLKQTSAHYVVRSSDGHVTQMVRNKDVAWQAGNWYVNSHSIGIEQEGVAVEGAKWYTPEMYRSTAELVRYLAAKYDIPLDRQHIIGHDGVPPTSASGTRNMHWDPGTYWDWNRFMALLGEPAMPSGSTRSQLVTVSPDFKKNKQAFRDCEKGVDLPVQGSSAVPLHTAPSEDAPLFSDPGLHTDGSPGTNCVADWGSKISATQQAVVADRVPGWTAIWWYGQKAWFRTPAHTRTTVPTSGYVVRPKAGRTEVPVYGVAYPEKSDYPADFTDQRVGTPLQYTIKAGQSYPGGGEAPTGYFYSPTIDSSYAYDHAYFRGKEKYVTVQIGHRIAFVKASDVDIVRAR
;
A
#
# COMPACT_ATOMS: atom_id res chain seq x y z
N MET A 1 0.56 -68.65 -88.96
CA MET A 1 -0.52 -69.61 -88.93
C MET A 1 -1.43 -69.27 -87.79
N THR A 2 -2.57 -68.67 -88.06
CA THR A 2 -3.91 -69.03 -87.67
C THR A 2 -4.12 -69.26 -86.16
N SER A 3 -5.06 -68.67 -85.47
CA SER A 3 -6.46 -68.54 -85.81
C SER A 3 -7.13 -67.56 -84.80
N LYS A 4 -8.10 -66.86 -85.31
CA LYS A 4 -9.13 -66.09 -84.65
C LYS A 4 -9.92 -66.91 -83.60
N GLN A 5 -10.37 -66.24 -82.49
CA GLN A 5 -11.85 -66.29 -82.26
C GLN A 5 -12.24 -65.14 -81.30
N ARG A 6 -13.40 -64.60 -81.63
CA ARG A 6 -14.15 -63.53 -80.96
C ARG A 6 -14.92 -64.13 -79.74
N THR A 7 -15.18 -63.29 -78.75
CA THR A 7 -16.52 -62.86 -78.34
C THR A 7 -16.52 -62.51 -76.85
N GLY A 8 -17.17 -61.49 -76.61
CA GLY A 8 -18.10 -61.31 -75.51
C GLY A 8 -17.90 -60.02 -74.70
N LEU A 9 -18.61 -58.96 -75.09
CA LEU A 9 -18.71 -57.71 -74.30
C LEU A 9 -19.64 -57.93 -73.11
N ALA A 10 -19.12 -57.85 -71.87
CA ALA A 10 -19.95 -57.73 -70.71
C ALA A 10 -19.60 -56.38 -70.00
N VAL A 11 -20.54 -55.45 -70.09
CA VAL A 11 -20.46 -54.15 -69.42
C VAL A 11 -20.82 -54.38 -67.92
N ALA A 12 -19.81 -54.29 -67.08
CA ALA A 12 -20.04 -54.20 -65.60
C ALA A 12 -20.05 -52.72 -65.19
N LEU A 13 -21.20 -52.19 -64.83
CA LEU A 13 -21.31 -50.89 -64.18
C LEU A 13 -20.69 -51.00 -62.79
N THR A 14 -19.51 -50.41 -62.59
CA THR A 14 -18.96 -50.17 -61.26
C THR A 14 -19.44 -48.82 -60.77
N THR A 15 -20.32 -48.78 -59.79
CA THR A 15 -20.69 -47.60 -59.02
C THR A 15 -19.52 -47.21 -58.18
N VAL A 16 -18.88 -46.07 -58.53
CA VAL A 16 -17.84 -45.40 -57.69
C VAL A 16 -18.57 -44.72 -56.55
N GLY A 17 -18.53 -45.32 -55.38
CA GLY A 17 -18.95 -44.68 -54.14
C GLY A 17 -17.91 -43.61 -53.76
N ALA A 18 -18.27 -42.33 -53.91
CA ALA A 18 -17.48 -41.23 -53.44
C ALA A 18 -17.48 -41.24 -51.89
N LEU A 19 -16.38 -41.72 -51.29
CA LEU A 19 -16.12 -41.58 -49.86
C LEU A 19 -15.78 -40.11 -49.61
N SER A 20 -16.74 -39.32 -49.12
CA SER A 20 -16.52 -37.97 -48.65
C SER A 20 -15.68 -38.05 -47.34
N MET A 21 -14.38 -37.92 -47.44
CA MET A 21 -13.54 -37.60 -46.29
C MET A 21 -13.91 -36.20 -45.78
N ALA A 22 -14.72 -36.13 -44.74
CA ALA A 22 -14.91 -34.92 -43.95
C ALA A 22 -13.55 -34.60 -43.31
N LEU A 23 -12.88 -33.57 -43.84
CA LEU A 23 -11.73 -32.93 -43.18
C LEU A 23 -12.26 -32.36 -41.85
N LEU A 24 -12.02 -33.06 -40.77
CA LEU A 24 -12.12 -32.53 -39.41
C LEU A 24 -11.07 -31.42 -39.31
N SER A 25 -11.47 -30.17 -39.53
CA SER A 25 -10.67 -29.02 -39.15
C SER A 25 -10.41 -29.13 -37.64
N PRO A 26 -9.15 -29.01 -37.18
CA PRO A 26 -8.89 -28.96 -35.77
C PRO A 26 -9.68 -27.79 -35.20
N ALA A 27 -10.57 -28.06 -34.23
CA ALA A 27 -11.27 -27.03 -33.49
C ALA A 27 -10.18 -26.13 -32.84
N THR A 28 -10.08 -24.89 -33.27
CA THR A 28 -9.34 -23.89 -32.54
C THR A 28 -9.84 -23.91 -31.07
N PRO A 29 -8.95 -24.02 -30.08
CA PRO A 29 -9.40 -23.98 -28.70
C PRO A 29 -10.20 -22.69 -28.51
N ALA A 30 -11.43 -22.81 -28.03
CA ALA A 30 -12.26 -21.66 -27.73
C ALA A 30 -11.42 -20.72 -26.85
N GLY A 31 -11.07 -19.56 -27.36
CA GLY A 31 -10.25 -18.60 -26.65
C GLY A 31 -10.88 -18.33 -25.30
N ALA A 32 -10.11 -18.45 -24.22
CA ALA A 32 -10.57 -18.09 -22.89
C ALA A 32 -11.22 -16.71 -22.95
N ALA A 33 -12.40 -16.56 -22.37
CA ALA A 33 -13.09 -15.27 -22.36
C ALA A 33 -12.13 -14.19 -21.84
N PRO A 34 -12.10 -13.00 -22.47
CA PRO A 34 -11.18 -11.96 -22.06
C PRO A 34 -11.37 -11.66 -20.57
N VAL A 35 -10.27 -11.65 -19.85
CA VAL A 35 -10.25 -11.37 -18.41
C VAL A 35 -10.73 -9.94 -18.19
N ARG A 36 -11.82 -9.75 -17.46
CA ARG A 36 -12.34 -8.41 -17.15
C ARG A 36 -11.59 -7.84 -15.93
N PRO A 37 -11.15 -6.56 -15.99
CA PRO A 37 -10.58 -5.90 -14.83
C PRO A 37 -11.63 -5.70 -13.74
N GLU A 38 -11.18 -5.73 -12.48
CA GLU A 38 -12.00 -5.50 -11.29
C GLU A 38 -12.06 -3.99 -11.00
N CYS A 39 -12.80 -3.27 -11.82
CA CYS A 39 -12.91 -1.81 -11.85
C CYS A 39 -14.36 -1.35 -11.81
N PRO A 40 -14.65 -0.13 -11.32
CA PRO A 40 -15.97 0.47 -11.47
C PRO A 40 -16.24 0.80 -12.95
N ARG A 41 -17.50 0.67 -13.39
CA ARG A 41 -17.90 0.85 -14.81
C ARG A 41 -17.67 2.26 -15.35
N VAL A 42 -17.47 3.23 -14.47
CA VAL A 42 -17.25 4.65 -14.85
C VAL A 42 -15.81 4.94 -15.27
N LEU A 43 -14.88 4.00 -15.02
CA LEU A 43 -13.48 4.14 -15.38
C LEU A 43 -13.15 3.39 -16.67
N ALA A 44 -12.27 3.96 -17.47
CA ALA A 44 -11.60 3.26 -18.54
C ALA A 44 -10.54 2.33 -17.95
N CYS A 45 -10.82 1.03 -17.94
CA CYS A 45 -9.94 0.02 -17.35
C CYS A 45 -9.64 -1.09 -18.34
N ASP A 46 -8.41 -1.57 -18.32
CA ASP A 46 -7.98 -2.77 -19.02
C ASP A 46 -7.28 -3.78 -18.09
N TRP A 47 -6.96 -4.94 -18.60
CA TRP A 47 -6.24 -6.00 -17.93
C TRP A 47 -4.95 -6.31 -18.68
N VAL A 48 -3.81 -6.00 -18.07
CA VAL A 48 -2.47 -6.36 -18.57
C VAL A 48 -1.73 -7.08 -17.42
N PRO A 49 -1.63 -8.42 -17.44
CA PRO A 49 -1.11 -9.14 -16.28
C PRO A 49 0.36 -8.85 -16.02
N ALA A 50 0.70 -8.69 -14.74
CA ALA A 50 2.07 -8.80 -14.26
C ALA A 50 2.62 -10.21 -14.48
N ALA A 51 3.93 -10.36 -14.51
CA ALA A 51 4.55 -11.66 -14.69
C ALA A 51 4.25 -12.58 -13.48
N TYR A 52 3.87 -13.82 -13.77
CA TYR A 52 3.81 -14.92 -12.82
C TYR A 52 4.56 -16.09 -13.42
N GLN A 53 5.87 -16.10 -13.22
CA GLN A 53 6.78 -17.01 -13.93
C GLN A 53 7.96 -17.40 -13.06
N GLN A 54 8.37 -18.66 -13.15
CA GLN A 54 9.61 -19.17 -12.54
C GLN A 54 10.83 -18.48 -13.14
N THR A 55 11.77 -18.06 -12.29
CA THR A 55 12.99 -17.34 -12.71
C THR A 55 14.29 -18.06 -12.34
N GLY A 56 14.24 -18.99 -11.39
CA GLY A 56 15.37 -19.81 -10.93
C GLY A 56 15.01 -21.27 -10.80
N ASP A 57 15.74 -22.01 -9.98
CA ASP A 57 15.43 -23.41 -9.70
C ASP A 57 14.10 -23.51 -8.93
N PRO A 58 13.11 -24.28 -9.41
CA PRO A 58 11.85 -24.49 -8.69
C PRO A 58 12.02 -25.08 -7.29
N ALA A 59 13.13 -25.77 -7.02
CA ALA A 59 13.45 -26.28 -5.69
C ALA A 59 13.86 -25.17 -4.70
N ASP A 60 14.21 -23.98 -5.18
CA ASP A 60 14.56 -22.84 -4.35
C ASP A 60 13.32 -21.97 -4.07
N LYS A 61 13.23 -21.45 -2.84
CA LYS A 61 12.15 -20.56 -2.45
C LYS A 61 12.31 -19.18 -3.09
N GLU A 62 11.19 -18.53 -3.37
CA GLU A 62 11.13 -17.13 -3.83
C GLU A 62 11.85 -16.87 -5.18
N THR A 63 11.95 -17.92 -6.02
CA THR A 63 12.61 -17.84 -7.35
C THR A 63 11.62 -17.68 -8.49
N TYR A 64 10.62 -16.84 -8.31
CA TYR A 64 9.62 -16.49 -9.32
C TYR A 64 9.25 -15.00 -9.17
N GLY A 65 8.47 -14.48 -10.08
CA GLY A 65 7.99 -13.08 -10.02
C GLY A 65 6.61 -12.96 -10.65
N ASN A 66 5.82 -11.95 -10.34
CA ASN A 66 6.06 -10.77 -9.48
C ASN A 66 5.01 -10.62 -8.38
N TYR A 67 4.22 -11.66 -8.13
CA TYR A 67 3.15 -11.68 -7.14
C TYR A 67 2.91 -13.10 -6.63
N ASP A 68 2.11 -13.26 -5.59
CA ASP A 68 1.66 -14.56 -5.09
C ASP A 68 0.19 -14.78 -5.38
N THR A 69 -0.17 -15.98 -5.83
CA THR A 69 -1.56 -16.39 -5.90
C THR A 69 -2.14 -16.60 -4.50
N SER A 70 -3.38 -16.19 -4.30
CA SER A 70 -4.05 -16.26 -3.00
C SER A 70 -5.56 -16.37 -3.19
N ASP A 71 -6.31 -16.46 -2.10
CA ASP A 71 -7.77 -16.49 -2.10
C ASP A 71 -8.34 -15.44 -1.15
N ARG A 72 -7.88 -14.18 -1.29
CA ARG A 72 -8.42 -13.07 -0.52
C ARG A 72 -9.81 -12.66 -1.04
N PRO A 73 -10.75 -12.28 -0.19
CA PRO A 73 -10.65 -12.10 1.27
C PRO A 73 -10.96 -13.35 2.10
N HIS A 74 -11.08 -14.57 1.50
CA HIS A 74 -11.50 -15.78 2.22
C HIS A 74 -10.43 -16.27 3.21
N ASN A 75 -9.17 -16.30 2.80
CA ASN A 75 -8.07 -16.71 3.67
C ASN A 75 -7.62 -15.57 4.60
N ASN A 76 -7.46 -14.35 4.10
CA ASN A 76 -7.10 -13.16 4.86
C ASN A 76 -7.77 -11.90 4.28
N LYS A 77 -8.16 -10.99 5.16
CA LYS A 77 -8.88 -9.76 4.77
C LYS A 77 -7.96 -8.76 4.10
N ILE A 78 -8.47 -8.12 3.04
CA ILE A 78 -7.89 -6.89 2.48
C ILE A 78 -8.32 -5.74 3.39
N ARG A 79 -7.38 -4.97 3.93
CA ARG A 79 -7.62 -3.93 4.94
C ARG A 79 -7.09 -2.56 4.54
N PHE A 80 -6.09 -2.55 3.66
CA PHE A 80 -5.42 -1.32 3.28
C PHE A 80 -5.48 -1.12 1.77
N ILE A 81 -5.49 0.14 1.37
CA ILE A 81 -5.14 0.56 0.01
C ILE A 81 -3.88 1.41 0.14
N VAL A 82 -2.82 1.00 -0.57
CA VAL A 82 -1.53 1.69 -0.58
C VAL A 82 -1.40 2.45 -1.88
N LEU A 83 -1.20 3.76 -1.79
CA LEU A 83 -0.95 4.62 -2.93
C LEU A 83 0.55 4.79 -3.12
N HIS A 84 0.99 4.60 -4.36
CA HIS A 84 2.37 4.70 -4.78
C HIS A 84 2.56 5.81 -5.81
N ASP A 85 3.79 6.05 -6.17
CA ASP A 85 4.21 6.78 -7.36
C ASP A 85 5.28 5.92 -8.07
N THR A 86 5.15 5.79 -9.39
CA THR A 86 5.96 4.84 -10.17
C THR A 86 7.42 5.24 -10.32
N GLU A 87 7.77 6.52 -10.09
CA GLU A 87 9.05 7.14 -10.49
C GLU A 87 9.38 6.91 -11.99
N GLU A 88 8.41 6.49 -12.80
CA GLU A 88 8.52 6.12 -14.20
C GLU A 88 7.27 6.54 -14.99
N ASP A 89 7.34 6.48 -16.31
CA ASP A 89 6.17 6.60 -17.18
C ASP A 89 5.30 5.32 -17.15
N PHE A 90 4.05 5.48 -17.57
CA PHE A 90 3.05 4.41 -17.56
C PHE A 90 3.49 3.14 -18.29
N ASP A 91 3.96 3.27 -19.55
CA ASP A 91 4.33 2.11 -20.38
C ASP A 91 5.56 1.39 -19.85
N THR A 92 6.52 2.12 -19.30
CA THR A 92 7.72 1.58 -18.63
C THR A 92 7.31 0.80 -17.39
N THR A 93 6.41 1.34 -16.56
CA THR A 93 5.89 0.66 -15.36
C THR A 93 5.23 -0.67 -15.72
N LEU A 94 4.37 -0.71 -16.74
CA LEU A 94 3.74 -1.96 -17.19
C LEU A 94 4.80 -3.01 -17.60
N LYS A 95 5.84 -2.61 -18.33
CA LYS A 95 6.94 -3.50 -18.75
C LYS A 95 7.77 -3.99 -17.56
N ILE A 96 8.00 -3.15 -16.56
CA ILE A 96 8.68 -3.55 -15.32
C ILE A 96 7.90 -4.66 -14.62
N PHE A 97 6.58 -4.50 -14.45
CA PHE A 97 5.75 -5.52 -13.80
C PHE A 97 5.53 -6.78 -14.64
N GLN A 98 5.72 -6.70 -15.95
CA GLN A 98 5.72 -7.87 -16.85
C GLN A 98 7.06 -8.61 -16.92
N ASN A 99 8.12 -8.10 -16.28
CA ASN A 99 9.42 -8.75 -16.21
C ASN A 99 9.58 -9.49 -14.86
N PRO A 100 9.58 -10.82 -14.84
CA PRO A 100 9.63 -11.61 -13.59
C PRO A 100 10.92 -11.41 -12.79
N LEU A 101 11.99 -10.93 -13.42
CA LEU A 101 13.27 -10.66 -12.74
C LEU A 101 13.26 -9.37 -11.92
N LYS A 102 12.20 -8.56 -12.05
CA LYS A 102 12.07 -7.31 -11.28
C LYS A 102 11.54 -7.53 -9.86
N GLN A 103 10.85 -8.64 -9.62
CA GLN A 103 10.30 -9.02 -8.31
C GLN A 103 9.49 -7.91 -7.64
N THR A 104 8.68 -7.21 -8.46
CA THR A 104 7.83 -6.11 -8.02
C THR A 104 6.57 -6.05 -8.87
N SER A 105 5.46 -5.64 -8.29
CA SER A 105 4.20 -5.37 -8.97
C SER A 105 3.26 -4.56 -8.09
N ALA A 106 2.22 -3.98 -8.69
CA ALA A 106 1.05 -3.49 -7.98
C ALA A 106 -0.24 -4.06 -8.59
N HIS A 107 -1.36 -3.88 -7.91
CA HIS A 107 -2.64 -4.36 -8.45
C HIS A 107 -3.12 -3.49 -9.61
N TYR A 108 -2.89 -2.18 -9.52
CA TYR A 108 -3.33 -1.21 -10.51
C TYR A 108 -2.25 -0.18 -10.80
N VAL A 109 -2.26 0.33 -12.04
CA VAL A 109 -1.47 1.49 -12.48
C VAL A 109 -2.44 2.50 -13.06
N VAL A 110 -2.32 3.78 -12.66
CA VAL A 110 -3.17 4.90 -13.12
C VAL A 110 -2.34 5.88 -13.92
N ARG A 111 -2.73 6.10 -15.18
CA ARG A 111 -2.04 7.02 -16.09
C ARG A 111 -2.33 8.48 -15.75
N SER A 112 -1.30 9.31 -15.78
CA SER A 112 -1.39 10.71 -15.40
C SER A 112 -2.25 11.54 -16.36
N SER A 113 -2.07 11.34 -17.65
CA SER A 113 -2.62 12.23 -18.70
C SER A 113 -4.16 12.22 -18.80
N ASP A 114 -4.80 11.06 -18.54
CA ASP A 114 -6.25 10.86 -18.74
C ASP A 114 -6.93 10.05 -17.63
N GLY A 115 -6.15 9.55 -16.66
CA GLY A 115 -6.66 8.72 -15.57
C GLY A 115 -7.04 7.30 -16.00
N HIS A 116 -6.57 6.81 -17.14
CA HIS A 116 -6.74 5.41 -17.56
C HIS A 116 -6.17 4.47 -16.51
N VAL A 117 -6.85 3.35 -16.25
CA VAL A 117 -6.46 2.38 -15.22
C VAL A 117 -6.13 1.05 -15.85
N THR A 118 -4.95 0.51 -15.56
CA THR A 118 -4.60 -0.86 -15.91
C THR A 118 -4.53 -1.71 -14.65
N GLN A 119 -5.30 -2.81 -14.60
CA GLN A 119 -5.15 -3.83 -13.56
C GLN A 119 -4.10 -4.84 -14.00
N MET A 120 -3.13 -5.14 -13.12
CA MET A 120 -2.02 -6.05 -13.40
C MET A 120 -1.99 -7.29 -12.52
N VAL A 121 -2.54 -7.22 -11.29
CA VAL A 121 -2.68 -8.34 -10.37
C VAL A 121 -4.13 -8.44 -9.92
N ARG A 122 -4.69 -9.63 -9.81
CA ARG A 122 -6.04 -9.85 -9.28
C ARG A 122 -6.12 -9.42 -7.81
N ASN A 123 -7.23 -8.80 -7.41
CA ASN A 123 -7.38 -8.39 -6.01
C ASN A 123 -7.30 -9.54 -5.01
N LYS A 124 -7.64 -10.76 -5.43
CA LYS A 124 -7.50 -11.94 -4.58
C LYS A 124 -6.04 -12.34 -4.33
N ASP A 125 -5.13 -11.97 -5.22
CA ASP A 125 -3.71 -12.32 -5.21
C ASP A 125 -2.90 -11.23 -4.46
N VAL A 126 -1.66 -11.51 -4.11
CA VAL A 126 -0.80 -10.62 -3.32
C VAL A 126 0.27 -10.00 -4.20
N ALA A 127 0.12 -8.72 -4.56
CA ALA A 127 1.14 -7.96 -5.27
C ALA A 127 2.34 -7.63 -4.34
N TRP A 128 3.53 -7.56 -4.91
CA TRP A 128 4.77 -7.23 -4.19
C TRP A 128 5.07 -5.75 -4.34
N GLN A 129 4.52 -4.91 -3.42
CA GLN A 129 4.51 -3.46 -3.59
C GLN A 129 4.96 -2.67 -2.36
N ALA A 130 4.78 -3.17 -1.13
CA ALA A 130 4.86 -2.32 0.06
C ALA A 130 6.17 -2.49 0.86
N GLY A 131 7.10 -3.34 0.44
CA GLY A 131 8.32 -3.63 1.24
C GLY A 131 8.05 -4.26 2.61
N ASN A 132 6.79 -4.57 2.91
CA ASN A 132 6.32 -5.20 4.14
C ASN A 132 5.34 -6.31 3.79
N TRP A 133 5.72 -7.56 4.05
CA TRP A 133 4.93 -8.72 3.66
C TRP A 133 3.56 -8.78 4.35
N TYR A 134 3.46 -8.36 5.61
CA TYR A 134 2.16 -8.25 6.29
C TYR A 134 1.24 -7.27 5.57
N VAL A 135 1.76 -6.10 5.18
CA VAL A 135 1.00 -5.11 4.42
C VAL A 135 0.66 -5.63 3.04
N ASN A 136 1.60 -6.23 2.29
CA ASN A 136 1.34 -6.84 0.98
C ASN A 136 0.16 -7.82 1.05
N SER A 137 0.18 -8.74 2.01
CA SER A 137 -0.86 -9.77 2.15
C SER A 137 -2.23 -9.22 2.57
N HIS A 138 -2.31 -7.98 3.09
CA HIS A 138 -3.53 -7.33 3.55
C HIS A 138 -3.92 -6.06 2.79
N SER A 139 -3.31 -5.79 1.64
CA SER A 139 -3.56 -4.55 0.89
C SER A 139 -3.79 -4.74 -0.60
N ILE A 140 -4.27 -3.67 -1.22
CA ILE A 140 -4.26 -3.44 -2.67
C ILE A 140 -3.35 -2.25 -2.92
N GLY A 141 -2.34 -2.41 -3.80
CA GLY A 141 -1.45 -1.33 -4.23
C GLY A 141 -1.95 -0.67 -5.51
N ILE A 142 -1.88 0.65 -5.57
CA ILE A 142 -2.24 1.47 -6.72
C ILE A 142 -1.07 2.40 -7.02
N GLU A 143 -0.45 2.23 -8.17
CA GLU A 143 0.61 3.08 -8.69
C GLU A 143 0.04 4.28 -9.43
N GLN A 144 0.55 5.47 -9.17
CA GLN A 144 0.31 6.68 -9.93
C GLN A 144 1.50 6.93 -10.84
N GLU A 145 1.26 7.04 -12.15
CA GLU A 145 2.30 7.42 -13.11
C GLU A 145 2.95 8.74 -12.72
N GLY A 146 4.27 8.78 -12.61
CA GLY A 146 4.97 10.03 -12.43
C GLY A 146 6.27 9.94 -11.66
N VAL A 147 6.75 11.12 -11.28
CA VAL A 147 7.93 11.32 -10.45
C VAL A 147 7.53 12.17 -9.26
N ALA A 148 7.63 11.63 -8.06
CA ALA A 148 7.06 12.24 -6.83
C ALA A 148 7.60 13.65 -6.54
N VAL A 149 8.86 13.95 -6.86
CA VAL A 149 9.44 15.31 -6.71
C VAL A 149 8.90 16.31 -7.72
N GLU A 150 8.27 15.86 -8.80
CA GLU A 150 7.63 16.67 -9.84
C GLU A 150 6.09 16.64 -9.74
N GLY A 151 5.52 16.48 -8.55
CA GLY A 151 4.11 16.25 -8.36
C GLY A 151 3.18 17.30 -9.01
N ALA A 152 3.60 18.55 -9.11
CA ALA A 152 2.82 19.59 -9.81
C ALA A 152 2.63 19.29 -11.31
N LYS A 153 3.52 18.53 -11.94
CA LYS A 153 3.45 18.09 -13.34
C LYS A 153 2.63 16.81 -13.50
N TRP A 154 2.87 15.84 -12.62
CA TRP A 154 2.37 14.48 -12.78
C TRP A 154 1.03 14.21 -12.12
N TYR A 155 0.73 14.83 -10.96
CA TYR A 155 -0.50 14.58 -10.22
C TYR A 155 -1.69 15.39 -10.77
N THR A 156 -2.22 14.96 -11.91
CA THR A 156 -3.26 15.64 -12.66
C THR A 156 -4.66 15.50 -12.03
N PRO A 157 -5.61 16.40 -12.39
CA PRO A 157 -7.00 16.23 -12.00
C PRO A 157 -7.63 14.90 -12.43
N GLU A 158 -7.25 14.40 -13.59
CA GLU A 158 -7.72 13.15 -14.19
C GLU A 158 -7.28 11.96 -13.34
N MET A 159 -6.00 11.90 -12.99
CA MET A 159 -5.42 10.88 -12.11
C MET A 159 -6.12 10.88 -10.74
N TYR A 160 -6.26 12.05 -10.09
CA TYR A 160 -6.95 12.14 -8.79
C TYR A 160 -8.37 11.59 -8.84
N ARG A 161 -9.14 11.93 -9.89
CA ARG A 161 -10.52 11.45 -10.05
C ARG A 161 -10.57 9.94 -10.23
N SER A 162 -9.77 9.41 -11.15
CA SER A 162 -9.76 7.97 -11.42
C SER A 162 -9.26 7.16 -10.23
N THR A 163 -8.20 7.60 -9.56
CA THR A 163 -7.71 6.96 -8.33
C THR A 163 -8.78 6.98 -7.24
N ALA A 164 -9.47 8.11 -7.04
CA ALA A 164 -10.53 8.22 -6.03
C ALA A 164 -11.73 7.31 -6.34
N GLU A 165 -12.19 7.24 -7.59
CA GLU A 165 -13.27 6.32 -8.00
C GLU A 165 -12.87 4.86 -7.82
N LEU A 166 -11.62 4.50 -8.16
CA LEU A 166 -11.10 3.15 -7.93
C LEU A 166 -11.04 2.82 -6.44
N VAL A 167 -10.49 3.71 -5.60
CA VAL A 167 -10.40 3.54 -4.15
C VAL A 167 -11.78 3.41 -3.52
N ARG A 168 -12.76 4.23 -3.88
CA ARG A 168 -14.15 4.11 -3.38
C ARG A 168 -14.78 2.78 -3.74
N TYR A 169 -14.57 2.31 -4.98
CA TYR A 169 -15.06 1.00 -5.42
C TYR A 169 -14.43 -0.14 -4.61
N LEU A 170 -13.11 -0.13 -4.44
CA LEU A 170 -12.39 -1.16 -3.69
C LEU A 170 -12.74 -1.12 -2.20
N ALA A 171 -12.83 0.06 -1.61
CA ALA A 171 -13.22 0.25 -0.22
C ALA A 171 -14.63 -0.28 0.06
N ALA A 172 -15.59 0.00 -0.81
CA ALA A 172 -16.95 -0.53 -0.71
C ALA A 172 -17.00 -2.05 -0.90
N LYS A 173 -16.17 -2.60 -1.83
CA LYS A 173 -16.13 -4.03 -2.12
C LYS A 173 -15.54 -4.85 -0.97
N TYR A 174 -14.54 -4.31 -0.27
CA TYR A 174 -13.79 -5.04 0.75
C TYR A 174 -14.01 -4.53 2.18
N ASP A 175 -14.97 -3.63 2.38
CA ASP A 175 -15.31 -3.03 3.67
C ASP A 175 -14.09 -2.34 4.33
N ILE A 176 -13.37 -1.54 3.54
CA ILE A 176 -12.20 -0.77 3.98
C ILE A 176 -12.65 0.64 4.38
N PRO A 177 -12.39 1.11 5.60
CA PRO A 177 -12.69 2.47 6.01
C PRO A 177 -11.95 3.51 5.14
N LEU A 178 -12.64 4.57 4.75
CA LEU A 178 -12.06 5.67 3.97
C LEU A 178 -11.37 6.69 4.91
N ASP A 179 -10.33 6.27 5.59
CA ASP A 179 -9.53 7.10 6.49
C ASP A 179 -8.02 6.90 6.25
N ARG A 180 -7.18 7.75 6.88
CA ARG A 180 -5.73 7.71 6.71
C ARG A 180 -5.02 6.60 7.48
N GLN A 181 -5.74 5.72 8.17
CA GLN A 181 -5.19 4.49 8.75
C GLN A 181 -5.37 3.28 7.83
N HIS A 182 -6.24 3.40 6.82
CA HIS A 182 -6.55 2.35 5.85
C HIS A 182 -6.21 2.74 4.40
N ILE A 183 -6.34 4.03 4.06
CA ILE A 183 -5.91 4.59 2.77
C ILE A 183 -4.60 5.33 3.03
N ILE A 184 -3.49 4.68 2.77
CA ILE A 184 -2.14 5.16 3.12
C ILE A 184 -1.29 5.37 1.87
N GLY A 185 -0.29 6.22 1.96
CA GLY A 185 0.81 6.23 1.01
C GLY A 185 1.82 5.13 1.36
N HIS A 186 2.70 4.79 0.46
CA HIS A 186 3.83 3.90 0.75
C HIS A 186 4.70 4.47 1.88
N ASP A 187 4.81 5.80 1.96
CA ASP A 187 5.41 6.51 3.09
C ASP A 187 4.79 6.14 4.45
N GLY A 188 3.51 5.76 4.47
CA GLY A 188 2.78 5.32 5.66
C GLY A 188 2.96 3.84 6.02
N VAL A 189 3.67 3.05 5.23
CA VAL A 189 3.92 1.63 5.49
C VAL A 189 5.01 1.46 6.54
N PRO A 190 4.81 0.66 7.60
CA PRO A 190 5.85 0.44 8.61
C PRO A 190 6.94 -0.49 8.10
N PRO A 191 8.20 -0.37 8.58
CA PRO A 191 9.22 -1.39 8.35
C PRO A 191 8.88 -2.68 9.11
N THR A 192 9.34 -3.82 8.64
CA THR A 192 9.14 -5.12 9.32
C THR A 192 10.03 -5.29 10.56
N SER A 193 11.11 -4.52 10.64
CA SER A 193 12.08 -4.51 11.75
C SER A 193 12.69 -3.12 11.93
N ALA A 194 13.31 -2.87 13.07
CA ALA A 194 13.97 -1.60 13.36
C ALA A 194 15.05 -1.25 12.33
N SER A 195 15.86 -2.21 11.90
CA SER A 195 16.91 -2.00 10.89
C SER A 195 16.37 -1.72 9.49
N GLY A 196 15.12 -2.10 9.18
CA GLY A 196 14.47 -1.89 7.88
C GLY A 196 13.99 -0.45 7.65
N THR A 197 13.96 0.41 8.67
CA THR A 197 13.34 1.75 8.58
C THR A 197 13.93 2.61 7.46
N ARG A 198 15.25 2.53 7.24
CA ARG A 198 15.95 3.32 6.21
C ARG A 198 15.67 2.86 4.78
N ASN A 199 15.15 1.64 4.61
CA ASN A 199 14.85 1.05 3.31
C ASN A 199 13.38 1.25 2.90
N MET A 200 12.58 1.92 3.74
CA MET A 200 11.19 2.20 3.42
C MET A 200 11.10 3.37 2.45
N HIS A 201 10.19 3.23 1.50
CA HIS A 201 9.92 4.24 0.50
C HIS A 201 9.17 5.45 1.08
N TRP A 202 9.10 6.54 0.31
CA TRP A 202 8.53 7.82 0.74
C TRP A 202 7.44 8.34 -0.21
N ASP A 203 7.11 7.61 -1.26
CA ASP A 203 6.05 7.90 -2.23
C ASP A 203 4.62 7.73 -1.63
N PRO A 204 3.61 8.38 -2.19
CA PRO A 204 3.60 9.33 -3.29
C PRO A 204 4.16 10.71 -2.93
N GLY A 205 4.68 10.87 -1.73
CA GLY A 205 5.47 12.00 -1.31
C GLY A 205 4.68 13.23 -0.88
N THR A 206 5.45 14.31 -0.62
CA THR A 206 4.95 15.55 -0.05
C THR A 206 4.03 16.33 -0.97
N TYR A 207 4.08 16.06 -2.28
CA TYR A 207 3.35 16.80 -3.32
C TYR A 207 2.04 16.13 -3.75
N TRP A 208 1.70 14.96 -3.20
CA TRP A 208 0.35 14.41 -3.31
C TRP A 208 -0.61 15.23 -2.43
N ASP A 209 -1.65 15.84 -3.02
CA ASP A 209 -2.64 16.64 -2.28
C ASP A 209 -3.66 15.75 -1.57
N TRP A 210 -3.31 15.33 -0.35
CA TRP A 210 -4.16 14.48 0.48
C TRP A 210 -5.49 15.15 0.84
N ASN A 211 -5.55 16.48 1.03
CA ASN A 211 -6.82 17.16 1.31
C ASN A 211 -7.80 17.03 0.13
N ARG A 212 -7.29 17.24 -1.08
CA ARG A 212 -8.06 17.05 -2.31
C ARG A 212 -8.47 15.59 -2.48
N PHE A 213 -7.56 14.66 -2.27
CA PHE A 213 -7.82 13.24 -2.46
C PHE A 213 -8.89 12.73 -1.49
N MET A 214 -8.78 13.01 -0.20
CA MET A 214 -9.77 12.63 0.81
C MET A 214 -11.13 13.30 0.56
N ALA A 215 -11.15 14.55 0.09
CA ALA A 215 -12.39 15.20 -0.33
C ALA A 215 -13.07 14.49 -1.51
N LEU A 216 -12.31 14.00 -2.49
CA LEU A 216 -12.84 13.18 -3.60
C LEU A 216 -13.35 11.81 -3.13
N LEU A 217 -12.81 11.26 -2.06
CA LEU A 217 -13.34 10.05 -1.42
C LEU A 217 -14.65 10.30 -0.64
N GLY A 218 -15.02 11.56 -0.40
CA GLY A 218 -16.19 11.94 0.42
C GLY A 218 -15.85 12.20 1.89
N GLU A 219 -14.56 12.14 2.25
CA GLU A 219 -14.06 12.30 3.62
C GLU A 219 -13.14 13.54 3.79
N PRO A 220 -13.66 14.76 3.52
CA PRO A 220 -12.88 15.97 3.68
C PRO A 220 -12.53 16.21 5.15
N ALA A 221 -11.36 16.82 5.40
CA ALA A 221 -10.95 17.19 6.75
C ALA A 221 -11.88 18.29 7.31
N MET A 222 -12.93 17.90 7.98
CA MET A 222 -13.93 18.78 8.62
C MET A 222 -13.88 18.68 10.14
N PRO A 223 -14.19 19.77 10.88
CA PRO A 223 -14.31 19.72 12.32
C PRO A 223 -15.38 18.70 12.74
N SER A 224 -15.01 17.70 13.53
CA SER A 224 -15.89 16.68 14.11
C SER A 224 -15.77 16.57 15.64
N GLY A 225 -14.75 17.21 16.21
CA GLY A 225 -14.52 17.32 17.64
C GLY A 225 -14.84 18.72 18.17
N SER A 226 -14.80 18.87 19.51
CA SER A 226 -14.87 20.19 20.14
C SER A 226 -13.56 20.97 19.90
N THR A 227 -13.61 22.29 20.07
CA THR A 227 -12.41 23.14 19.99
C THR A 227 -11.35 22.80 21.04
N ARG A 228 -11.72 22.05 22.08
CA ARG A 228 -10.82 21.54 23.14
C ARG A 228 -10.34 20.11 22.87
N SER A 229 -10.74 19.50 21.75
CA SER A 229 -10.33 18.12 21.44
C SER A 229 -8.81 17.99 21.46
N GLN A 230 -8.35 16.92 22.10
CA GLN A 230 -6.95 16.52 22.06
C GLN A 230 -6.58 15.87 20.72
N LEU A 231 -7.55 15.39 19.95
CA LEU A 231 -7.32 14.83 18.62
C LEU A 231 -7.58 15.91 17.57
N VAL A 232 -6.63 16.07 16.65
CA VAL A 232 -6.72 17.00 15.53
C VAL A 232 -6.39 16.28 14.24
N THR A 233 -7.00 16.73 13.13
CA THR A 233 -6.60 16.36 11.77
C THR A 233 -5.79 17.51 11.17
N VAL A 234 -4.62 17.22 10.66
CA VAL A 234 -3.77 18.21 9.96
C VAL A 234 -4.41 18.53 8.61
N SER A 235 -4.60 19.82 8.31
CA SER A 235 -5.29 20.24 7.09
C SER A 235 -4.80 21.63 6.64
N PRO A 236 -3.53 21.75 6.22
CA PRO A 236 -3.02 22.99 5.66
C PRO A 236 -3.71 23.27 4.30
N ASP A 237 -3.80 24.53 3.91
CA ASP A 237 -4.15 24.90 2.53
C ASP A 237 -2.98 24.48 1.62
N PHE A 238 -3.17 23.44 0.83
CA PHE A 238 -2.12 22.84 -0.02
C PHE A 238 -1.42 23.89 -0.89
N LYS A 239 -2.18 24.80 -1.52
CA LYS A 239 -1.60 25.80 -2.44
C LYS A 239 -0.78 26.87 -1.73
N LYS A 240 -1.08 27.13 -0.45
CA LYS A 240 -0.39 28.12 0.38
C LYS A 240 0.72 27.48 1.24
N ASN A 241 0.60 26.20 1.53
CA ASN A 241 1.61 25.44 2.29
C ASN A 241 2.78 25.10 1.37
N LYS A 242 3.66 26.07 1.18
CA LYS A 242 4.82 26.01 0.30
C LYS A 242 6.08 25.88 1.15
N GLN A 243 6.63 24.68 1.21
CA GLN A 243 7.84 24.39 1.94
C GLN A 243 9.03 24.27 0.97
N ALA A 244 10.22 24.68 1.43
CA ALA A 244 11.46 24.47 0.71
C ALA A 244 11.97 23.06 1.00
N PHE A 245 11.83 22.17 0.04
CA PHE A 245 12.35 20.80 0.12
C PHE A 245 13.60 20.64 -0.74
N ARG A 246 14.38 19.63 -0.39
CA ARG A 246 15.58 19.22 -1.10
C ARG A 246 15.45 17.73 -1.51
N ASP A 247 15.82 17.40 -2.72
CA ASP A 247 16.17 16.05 -3.12
C ASP A 247 17.61 15.78 -2.62
N CYS A 248 17.71 15.11 -1.48
CA CYS A 248 19.02 14.88 -0.85
C CYS A 248 19.80 13.76 -1.55
N GLU A 249 19.16 12.88 -2.28
CA GLU A 249 19.81 11.85 -3.06
C GLU A 249 20.56 12.49 -4.24
N LYS A 250 19.89 13.40 -4.96
CA LYS A 250 20.50 14.16 -6.06
C LYS A 250 21.27 15.39 -5.61
N GLY A 251 21.13 15.79 -4.33
CA GLY A 251 21.80 16.95 -3.79
C GLY A 251 21.29 18.30 -4.32
N VAL A 252 20.02 18.39 -4.78
CA VAL A 252 19.44 19.58 -5.41
C VAL A 252 18.24 20.12 -4.63
N ASP A 253 18.08 21.44 -4.59
CA ASP A 253 16.89 22.06 -4.04
C ASP A 253 15.73 21.94 -5.02
N LEU A 254 14.56 21.56 -4.52
CA LEU A 254 13.37 21.36 -5.32
C LEU A 254 12.61 22.68 -5.55
N PRO A 255 11.93 22.83 -6.70
CA PRO A 255 11.05 23.96 -6.93
C PRO A 255 9.98 24.08 -5.83
N VAL A 256 9.80 25.28 -5.29
CA VAL A 256 8.78 25.55 -4.27
C VAL A 256 7.40 25.44 -4.88
N GLN A 257 6.62 24.49 -4.41
CA GLN A 257 5.27 24.19 -4.87
C GLN A 257 4.33 23.88 -3.69
N GLY A 258 3.03 23.69 -3.95
CA GLY A 258 2.07 23.28 -2.91
C GLY A 258 2.43 21.92 -2.33
N SER A 259 2.22 21.74 -1.01
CA SER A 259 2.62 20.54 -0.29
C SER A 259 1.60 20.12 0.75
N SER A 260 1.43 18.81 0.95
CA SER A 260 0.69 18.23 2.07
C SER A 260 1.49 18.19 3.37
N ALA A 261 2.81 18.37 3.31
CA ALA A 261 3.69 18.21 4.47
C ALA A 261 3.79 19.48 5.32
N VAL A 262 3.67 19.31 6.63
CA VAL A 262 3.87 20.35 7.63
C VAL A 262 5.12 20.00 8.43
N PRO A 263 6.17 20.86 8.45
CA PRO A 263 7.38 20.61 9.18
C PRO A 263 7.16 20.49 10.69
N LEU A 264 7.92 19.61 11.31
CA LEU A 264 7.93 19.36 12.75
C LEU A 264 9.27 19.78 13.34
N HIS A 265 9.22 20.51 14.44
CA HIS A 265 10.39 21.01 15.16
C HIS A 265 10.50 20.40 16.55
N THR A 266 11.69 20.42 17.14
CA THR A 266 11.93 19.92 18.51
C THR A 266 11.44 20.88 19.58
N ALA A 267 11.21 22.15 19.26
CA ALA A 267 10.68 23.20 20.15
C ALA A 267 9.75 24.15 19.36
N PRO A 268 8.93 25.00 20.05
CA PRO A 268 8.02 25.94 19.39
C PRO A 268 8.76 27.17 18.84
N SER A 269 9.68 26.93 17.91
CA SER A 269 10.48 27.96 17.22
C SER A 269 10.85 27.46 15.83
N GLU A 270 10.88 28.36 14.83
CA GLU A 270 11.39 28.07 13.49
C GLU A 270 12.91 27.86 13.47
N ASP A 271 13.64 28.43 14.45
CA ASP A 271 15.07 28.23 14.62
C ASP A 271 15.41 26.90 15.32
N ALA A 272 14.41 26.22 15.89
CA ALA A 272 14.62 24.92 16.50
C ALA A 272 14.90 23.86 15.42
N PRO A 273 15.77 22.87 15.71
CA PRO A 273 16.03 21.79 14.78
C PRO A 273 14.73 21.08 14.35
N LEU A 274 14.70 20.62 13.11
CA LEU A 274 13.64 19.72 12.64
C LEU A 274 13.65 18.44 13.45
N PHE A 275 12.45 17.89 13.68
CA PHE A 275 12.27 16.66 14.44
C PHE A 275 13.00 15.49 13.76
N SER A 276 13.72 14.71 14.55
CA SER A 276 14.51 13.57 14.10
C SER A 276 13.78 12.26 14.38
N ASP A 277 13.51 11.48 13.33
CA ASP A 277 13.07 10.10 13.48
C ASP A 277 14.26 9.22 13.90
N PRO A 278 14.24 8.61 15.10
CA PRO A 278 15.35 7.79 15.58
C PRO A 278 15.61 6.54 14.71
N GLY A 279 14.67 6.16 13.83
CA GLY A 279 14.86 5.08 12.88
C GLY A 279 15.59 5.48 11.60
N LEU A 280 15.50 6.76 11.22
CA LEU A 280 16.23 7.32 10.08
C LEU A 280 17.57 7.90 10.51
N HIS A 281 17.60 8.64 11.63
CA HIS A 281 18.75 9.34 12.17
C HIS A 281 19.30 8.60 13.41
N THR A 282 19.83 7.38 13.20
CA THR A 282 20.33 6.53 14.30
C THR A 282 21.59 7.07 14.97
N ASP A 283 22.24 8.07 14.37
CA ASP A 283 23.38 8.82 14.91
C ASP A 283 22.97 10.00 15.79
N GLY A 284 21.64 10.25 15.93
CA GLY A 284 21.11 11.39 16.68
C GLY A 284 21.16 12.73 15.96
N SER A 285 21.48 12.73 14.66
CA SER A 285 21.44 13.96 13.84
C SER A 285 20.02 14.52 13.76
N PRO A 286 19.86 15.84 13.60
CA PRO A 286 18.53 16.45 13.43
C PRO A 286 17.84 15.95 12.16
N GLY A 287 16.51 16.02 12.14
CA GLY A 287 15.74 15.88 10.93
C GLY A 287 16.09 16.93 9.88
N THR A 288 15.79 16.66 8.63
CA THR A 288 16.17 17.46 7.49
C THR A 288 14.97 17.95 6.69
N ASN A 289 15.20 18.89 5.75
CA ASN A 289 14.24 19.28 4.73
C ASN A 289 14.29 18.36 3.48
N CYS A 290 15.01 17.22 3.55
CA CYS A 290 14.96 16.22 2.50
C CYS A 290 13.53 15.77 2.25
N VAL A 291 13.11 15.70 1.00
CA VAL A 291 11.74 15.30 0.64
C VAL A 291 11.40 13.90 1.19
N ALA A 292 12.38 13.01 1.25
CA ALA A 292 12.25 11.65 1.77
C ALA A 292 12.30 11.54 3.30
N ASP A 293 12.70 12.59 4.03
CA ASP A 293 12.74 12.57 5.50
C ASP A 293 11.36 12.83 6.09
N TRP A 294 10.50 11.82 6.09
CA TRP A 294 9.15 11.91 6.64
C TRP A 294 9.10 12.00 8.17
N GLY A 295 10.17 11.65 8.86
CA GLY A 295 10.25 11.80 10.31
C GLY A 295 10.11 13.26 10.76
N SER A 296 10.59 14.19 9.94
CA SER A 296 10.61 15.63 10.20
C SER A 296 9.33 16.37 9.80
N LYS A 297 8.26 15.68 9.38
CA LYS A 297 7.02 16.31 8.92
C LYS A 297 5.79 15.42 9.12
N ILE A 298 4.63 16.04 9.27
CA ILE A 298 3.32 15.38 9.28
C ILE A 298 2.55 15.73 8.00
N SER A 299 1.86 14.76 7.44
CA SER A 299 1.10 14.94 6.20
C SER A 299 -0.32 15.44 6.45
N ALA A 300 -0.85 16.18 5.48
CA ALA A 300 -2.26 16.57 5.46
C ALA A 300 -3.18 15.33 5.62
N THR A 301 -4.31 15.54 6.28
CA THR A 301 -5.33 14.56 6.64
C THR A 301 -4.89 13.47 7.62
N GLN A 302 -3.63 13.41 8.03
CA GLN A 302 -3.23 12.60 9.18
C GLN A 302 -3.78 13.18 10.47
N GLN A 303 -4.14 12.30 11.39
CA GLN A 303 -4.56 12.68 12.74
C GLN A 303 -3.35 12.72 13.68
N ALA A 304 -3.45 13.56 14.71
CA ALA A 304 -2.43 13.64 15.75
C ALA A 304 -3.06 13.96 17.11
N VAL A 305 -2.48 13.42 18.16
CA VAL A 305 -2.86 13.76 19.53
C VAL A 305 -2.02 14.93 20.01
N VAL A 306 -2.70 15.99 20.41
CA VAL A 306 -2.07 17.20 20.92
C VAL A 306 -1.44 16.92 22.29
N ALA A 307 -0.17 17.20 22.39
CA ALA A 307 0.63 17.07 23.62
C ALA A 307 0.76 18.40 24.37
N ASP A 308 0.71 19.54 23.64
CA ASP A 308 0.86 20.87 24.23
C ASP A 308 0.43 21.97 23.25
N ARG A 309 0.20 23.19 23.76
CA ARG A 309 -0.09 24.38 22.93
C ARG A 309 0.54 25.63 23.56
N VAL A 310 1.18 26.42 22.73
CA VAL A 310 1.63 27.77 23.04
C VAL A 310 1.20 28.73 21.92
N PRO A 311 1.22 30.05 22.10
CA PRO A 311 0.81 30.97 21.04
C PRO A 311 1.54 30.71 19.73
N GLY A 312 0.79 30.42 18.67
CA GLY A 312 1.30 30.16 17.32
C GLY A 312 1.86 28.76 17.07
N TRP A 313 1.85 27.87 18.08
CA TRP A 313 2.43 26.53 17.95
C TRP A 313 1.58 25.47 18.65
N THR A 314 1.58 24.26 18.07
CA THR A 314 0.96 23.05 18.64
C THR A 314 2.01 21.94 18.68
N ALA A 315 2.13 21.28 19.83
CA ALA A 315 2.89 20.04 19.95
C ALA A 315 1.97 18.83 19.81
N ILE A 316 2.47 17.78 19.23
CA ILE A 316 1.84 16.47 19.09
C ILE A 316 2.76 15.38 19.66
N TRP A 317 2.17 14.24 20.05
CA TRP A 317 2.95 13.04 20.29
C TRP A 317 3.40 12.44 18.97
N TRP A 318 4.72 12.30 18.80
CA TRP A 318 5.36 11.86 17.57
C TRP A 318 6.57 10.99 17.92
N TYR A 319 6.60 9.72 17.50
CA TYR A 319 7.67 8.77 17.81
C TYR A 319 8.12 8.76 19.30
N GLY A 320 7.17 8.77 20.23
CA GLY A 320 7.46 8.75 21.66
C GLY A 320 7.95 10.08 22.27
N GLN A 321 7.90 11.19 21.53
CA GLN A 321 8.37 12.51 21.93
C GLN A 321 7.36 13.60 21.54
N LYS A 322 7.56 14.84 21.99
CA LYS A 322 6.82 16.01 21.51
C LYS A 322 7.46 16.55 20.23
N ALA A 323 6.66 16.76 19.19
CA ALA A 323 7.05 17.47 17.99
C ALA A 323 6.14 18.67 17.78
N TRP A 324 6.72 19.80 17.43
CA TRP A 324 6.04 21.09 17.33
C TRP A 324 5.87 21.53 15.88
N PHE A 325 4.70 22.06 15.52
CA PHE A 325 4.46 22.70 14.23
C PHE A 325 3.71 24.01 14.39
N ARG A 326 3.84 24.88 13.41
CA ARG A 326 3.19 26.20 13.42
C ARG A 326 1.68 26.09 13.28
N THR A 327 0.97 26.83 14.15
CA THR A 327 -0.50 27.00 14.11
C THR A 327 -0.83 28.49 14.30
N PRO A 328 -0.55 29.36 13.30
CA PRO A 328 -0.82 30.79 13.40
C PRO A 328 -2.33 31.03 13.56
N ALA A 329 -2.71 32.05 14.33
CA ALA A 329 -4.11 32.34 14.69
C ALA A 329 -5.06 32.51 13.49
N HIS A 330 -4.56 32.98 12.35
CA HIS A 330 -5.36 33.26 11.14
C HIS A 330 -5.16 32.24 10.01
N THR A 331 -4.43 31.18 10.26
CA THR A 331 -4.18 30.12 9.27
C THR A 331 -4.65 28.78 9.80
N ARG A 332 -5.59 28.18 9.07
CA ARG A 332 -6.07 26.84 9.43
C ARG A 332 -5.01 25.80 9.08
N THR A 333 -4.29 25.29 10.08
CA THR A 333 -3.34 24.16 9.93
C THR A 333 -3.96 22.85 10.39
N THR A 334 -4.94 22.91 11.32
CA THR A 334 -5.61 21.73 11.85
C THR A 334 -7.10 21.95 12.01
N VAL A 335 -7.85 20.86 12.09
CA VAL A 335 -9.24 20.84 12.54
C VAL A 335 -9.41 19.95 13.76
N PRO A 336 -10.23 20.32 14.76
CA PRO A 336 -10.54 19.47 15.88
C PRO A 336 -11.31 18.24 15.40
N THR A 337 -10.90 17.08 15.85
CA THR A 337 -11.42 15.79 15.36
C THR A 337 -11.93 14.96 16.54
N SER A 338 -13.01 14.22 16.34
CA SER A 338 -13.44 13.13 17.22
C SER A 338 -12.94 11.79 16.68
N GLY A 339 -12.57 10.88 17.57
CA GLY A 339 -12.06 9.57 17.16
C GLY A 339 -11.60 8.76 18.36
N TYR A 340 -10.85 7.70 18.08
CA TYR A 340 -10.26 6.85 19.09
C TYR A 340 -8.75 7.06 19.14
N VAL A 341 -8.22 6.90 20.34
CA VAL A 341 -6.78 6.94 20.60
C VAL A 341 -6.38 5.72 21.41
N VAL A 342 -5.16 5.27 21.17
CA VAL A 342 -4.51 4.15 21.86
C VAL A 342 -3.53 4.71 22.87
N ARG A 343 -3.57 4.20 24.10
CA ARG A 343 -2.67 4.57 25.18
C ARG A 343 -2.24 3.35 25.99
N PRO A 344 -1.10 3.38 26.69
CA PRO A 344 -0.70 2.32 27.60
C PRO A 344 -1.76 2.08 28.69
N LYS A 345 -2.02 0.82 29.03
CA LYS A 345 -2.84 0.45 30.19
C LYS A 345 -2.22 0.95 31.49
N ALA A 346 -3.05 1.14 32.49
CA ALA A 346 -2.60 1.50 33.82
C ALA A 346 -1.51 0.53 34.34
N GLY A 347 -0.44 1.08 34.91
CA GLY A 347 0.72 0.32 35.42
C GLY A 347 1.79 -0.01 34.38
N ARG A 348 1.55 0.26 33.08
CA ARG A 348 2.59 0.14 32.05
C ARG A 348 3.36 1.45 31.89
N THR A 349 4.67 1.39 31.94
CA THR A 349 5.55 2.55 31.71
C THR A 349 5.68 2.86 30.22
N GLU A 350 5.67 1.82 29.39
CA GLU A 350 5.73 1.93 27.92
C GLU A 350 5.15 0.68 27.24
N VAL A 351 4.83 0.81 25.96
CA VAL A 351 4.30 -0.26 25.12
C VAL A 351 5.15 -0.34 23.85
N PRO A 352 5.68 -1.51 23.49
CA PRO A 352 6.40 -1.72 22.24
C PRO A 352 5.49 -1.54 21.02
N VAL A 353 6.08 -1.03 19.93
CA VAL A 353 5.42 -0.85 18.64
C VAL A 353 6.01 -1.85 17.63
N TYR A 354 5.16 -2.45 16.81
CA TYR A 354 5.53 -3.47 15.83
C TYR A 354 5.18 -3.01 14.41
N GLY A 355 6.00 -3.42 13.44
CA GLY A 355 5.72 -3.15 12.03
C GLY A 355 4.87 -4.23 11.34
N VAL A 356 4.61 -5.32 12.03
CA VAL A 356 3.81 -6.46 11.56
C VAL A 356 2.99 -7.03 12.71
N ALA A 357 1.82 -7.63 12.40
CA ALA A 357 1.01 -8.35 13.37
C ALA A 357 1.07 -9.87 13.07
N TYR A 358 2.27 -10.45 13.21
CA TYR A 358 2.48 -11.88 12.98
C TYR A 358 2.08 -12.73 14.19
N PRO A 359 1.78 -14.03 13.96
CA PRO A 359 1.56 -15.00 15.04
C PRO A 359 2.76 -15.10 15.97
N GLU A 360 2.50 -15.50 17.22
CA GLU A 360 3.57 -15.91 18.13
C GLU A 360 4.12 -17.29 17.70
N LYS A 361 5.36 -17.59 18.08
CA LYS A 361 6.01 -18.86 17.71
C LYS A 361 5.17 -20.10 18.03
N SER A 362 4.46 -20.08 19.18
CA SER A 362 3.59 -21.15 19.64
C SER A 362 2.31 -21.36 18.82
N ASP A 363 1.97 -20.42 17.94
CA ASP A 363 0.76 -20.49 17.11
C ASP A 363 0.99 -21.24 15.79
N TYR A 364 2.25 -21.48 15.44
CA TYR A 364 2.61 -22.24 14.24
C TYR A 364 2.60 -23.75 14.53
N PRO A 365 2.35 -24.62 13.52
CA PRO A 365 2.60 -26.05 13.63
C PRO A 365 4.04 -26.36 14.06
N ALA A 366 4.23 -27.38 14.86
CA ALA A 366 5.53 -27.71 15.44
C ALA A 366 6.59 -28.11 14.38
N ASP A 367 6.15 -28.64 13.27
CA ASP A 367 6.96 -29.05 12.11
C ASP A 367 7.17 -27.93 11.07
N PHE A 368 6.53 -26.76 11.25
CA PHE A 368 6.75 -25.61 10.38
C PHE A 368 8.00 -24.83 10.80
N THR A 369 9.00 -24.79 9.92
CA THR A 369 10.34 -24.21 10.24
C THR A 369 10.49 -22.74 9.87
N ASP A 370 9.69 -22.22 8.91
CA ASP A 370 9.81 -20.84 8.42
C ASP A 370 8.98 -19.83 9.22
N GLN A 371 8.86 -20.05 10.52
CA GLN A 371 8.07 -19.21 11.43
C GLN A 371 8.54 -17.77 11.40
N ARG A 372 7.59 -16.83 11.14
CA ARG A 372 7.84 -15.39 11.20
C ARG A 372 7.13 -14.82 12.41
N VAL A 373 7.85 -14.12 13.26
CA VAL A 373 7.31 -13.43 14.46
C VAL A 373 7.62 -11.95 14.37
N GLY A 374 6.74 -11.13 14.94
CA GLY A 374 6.96 -9.68 15.02
C GLY A 374 8.06 -9.35 16.03
N THR A 375 8.99 -8.49 15.66
CA THR A 375 9.97 -7.89 16.57
C THR A 375 9.62 -6.42 16.80
N PRO A 376 9.82 -5.87 18.02
CA PRO A 376 9.59 -4.47 18.28
C PRO A 376 10.45 -3.57 17.37
N LEU A 377 9.84 -2.49 16.92
CA LEU A 377 10.55 -1.37 16.30
C LEU A 377 11.27 -0.56 17.40
N GLN A 378 12.04 0.45 17.00
CA GLN A 378 12.73 1.37 17.91
C GLN A 378 11.79 2.37 18.62
N TYR A 379 10.48 2.30 18.34
CA TYR A 379 9.48 3.20 18.89
C TYR A 379 8.73 2.56 20.03
N THR A 380 8.36 3.38 21.05
CA THR A 380 7.48 2.98 22.14
C THR A 380 6.42 4.04 22.41
N ILE A 381 5.26 3.62 22.89
CA ILE A 381 4.25 4.53 23.44
C ILE A 381 4.45 4.58 24.95
N LYS A 382 4.85 5.74 25.48
CA LYS A 382 5.15 5.91 26.92
C LYS A 382 3.88 6.25 27.71
N ALA A 383 3.90 5.95 29.01
CA ALA A 383 2.83 6.37 29.92
C ALA A 383 2.56 7.87 29.80
N GLY A 384 1.30 8.26 29.75
CA GLY A 384 0.87 9.64 29.54
C GLY A 384 0.79 10.08 28.07
N GLN A 385 1.25 9.26 27.14
CA GLN A 385 1.09 9.50 25.70
C GLN A 385 -0.12 8.74 25.15
N SER A 386 -0.66 9.23 24.04
CA SER A 386 -1.65 8.53 23.24
C SER A 386 -1.47 8.86 21.75
N TYR A 387 -1.91 7.96 20.91
CA TYR A 387 -1.76 8.06 19.45
C TYR A 387 -3.08 7.72 18.75
N PRO A 388 -3.39 8.32 17.58
CA PRO A 388 -4.58 7.94 16.81
C PRO A 388 -4.56 6.44 16.48
N GLY A 389 -5.69 5.77 16.63
CA GLY A 389 -5.79 4.34 16.36
C GLY A 389 -6.96 3.68 17.05
N GLY A 390 -7.05 2.36 16.96
CA GLY A 390 -8.06 1.59 17.67
C GLY A 390 -8.70 0.45 16.84
N GLY A 391 -8.42 0.38 15.55
CA GLY A 391 -8.89 -0.73 14.72
C GLY A 391 -8.15 -2.03 15.06
N GLU A 392 -8.87 -3.16 15.19
CA GLU A 392 -8.25 -4.48 15.35
C GLU A 392 -7.45 -4.83 14.08
N ALA A 393 -6.19 -5.24 14.24
CA ALA A 393 -5.38 -5.79 13.18
C ALA A 393 -5.39 -7.32 13.26
N PRO A 394 -5.75 -8.05 12.19
CA PRO A 394 -5.74 -9.50 12.19
C PRO A 394 -4.31 -10.00 12.36
N THR A 395 -4.12 -10.95 13.30
CA THR A 395 -2.83 -11.59 13.51
C THR A 395 -2.70 -12.75 12.56
N GLY A 396 -1.73 -12.67 11.64
CA GLY A 396 -1.54 -13.72 10.67
C GLY A 396 -0.30 -13.57 9.80
N TYR A 397 0.11 -14.69 9.20
CA TYR A 397 1.23 -14.77 8.28
C TYR A 397 0.83 -15.62 7.07
N PHE A 398 0.93 -15.06 5.88
CA PHE A 398 0.74 -15.77 4.62
C PHE A 398 2.09 -16.33 4.17
N TYR A 399 2.18 -17.64 4.00
CA TYR A 399 3.38 -18.33 3.55
C TYR A 399 3.17 -18.83 2.12
N SER A 400 3.97 -18.35 1.19
CA SER A 400 3.92 -18.68 -0.24
C SER A 400 5.34 -18.68 -0.81
N PRO A 401 6.09 -19.76 -0.63
CA PRO A 401 7.51 -19.82 -1.02
C PRO A 401 7.73 -20.24 -2.46
N THR A 402 6.78 -20.91 -3.13
CA THR A 402 6.97 -21.42 -4.50
C THR A 402 5.75 -21.14 -5.39
N ILE A 403 5.99 -21.13 -6.70
CA ILE A 403 4.95 -20.88 -7.70
C ILE A 403 3.98 -22.05 -7.88
N ASP A 404 4.43 -23.29 -7.57
CA ASP A 404 3.76 -24.54 -7.87
C ASP A 404 3.21 -25.29 -6.66
N SER A 405 3.27 -24.66 -5.50
CA SER A 405 2.83 -25.25 -4.22
C SER A 405 3.58 -26.53 -3.83
N SER A 406 4.87 -26.62 -4.18
CA SER A 406 5.68 -27.84 -3.97
C SER A 406 6.18 -28.02 -2.54
N TYR A 407 6.12 -26.99 -1.70
CA TYR A 407 6.55 -27.07 -0.30
C TYR A 407 5.39 -27.38 0.66
N ALA A 408 5.74 -27.96 1.80
CA ALA A 408 4.78 -28.14 2.88
C ALA A 408 4.28 -26.77 3.37
N TYR A 409 2.98 -26.66 3.61
CA TYR A 409 2.29 -25.44 4.00
C TYR A 409 2.33 -24.29 2.96
N ASP A 410 2.72 -24.57 1.72
CA ASP A 410 2.70 -23.54 0.68
C ASP A 410 1.31 -22.98 0.47
N HIS A 411 1.22 -21.67 0.23
CA HIS A 411 -0.01 -20.89 0.14
C HIS A 411 -0.91 -20.97 1.40
N ALA A 412 -0.32 -21.29 2.56
CA ALA A 412 -1.05 -21.34 3.83
C ALA A 412 -1.11 -19.97 4.51
N TYR A 413 -2.22 -19.68 5.18
CA TYR A 413 -2.36 -18.52 6.06
C TYR A 413 -2.44 -18.98 7.52
N PHE A 414 -1.38 -18.71 8.28
CA PHE A 414 -1.30 -19.00 9.72
C PHE A 414 -1.97 -17.88 10.51
N ARG A 415 -2.84 -18.24 11.45
CA ARG A 415 -3.55 -17.29 12.33
C ARG A 415 -2.95 -17.31 13.72
N GLY A 416 -2.68 -16.13 14.29
CA GLY A 416 -2.24 -16.00 15.67
C GLY A 416 -3.40 -15.80 16.63
N LYS A 417 -3.16 -16.11 17.91
CA LYS A 417 -4.11 -15.91 19.02
C LYS A 417 -3.98 -14.52 19.65
N GLU A 418 -2.78 -13.94 19.66
CA GLU A 418 -2.55 -12.57 20.14
C GLU A 418 -3.32 -11.60 19.25
N LYS A 419 -3.90 -10.57 19.87
CA LYS A 419 -4.62 -9.52 19.15
C LYS A 419 -3.77 -8.27 19.07
N TYR A 420 -3.75 -7.67 17.91
CA TYR A 420 -3.09 -6.38 17.69
C TYR A 420 -4.11 -5.29 17.39
N VAL A 421 -3.70 -4.06 17.64
CA VAL A 421 -4.45 -2.84 17.36
C VAL A 421 -3.61 -1.98 16.43
N THR A 422 -4.22 -1.46 15.37
CA THR A 422 -3.58 -0.50 14.49
C THR A 422 -3.46 0.85 15.20
N VAL A 423 -2.29 1.47 15.10
CA VAL A 423 -1.97 2.79 15.66
C VAL A 423 -1.18 3.59 14.62
N GLN A 424 -1.37 4.90 14.58
CA GLN A 424 -0.50 5.79 13.82
C GLN A 424 0.64 6.26 14.73
N ILE A 425 1.87 5.85 14.44
CA ILE A 425 3.09 6.31 15.13
C ILE A 425 3.96 7.12 14.16
N GLY A 426 4.18 8.39 14.45
CA GLY A 426 4.77 9.26 13.44
C GLY A 426 3.89 9.30 12.16
N HIS A 427 4.50 9.30 10.98
CA HIS A 427 3.80 9.30 9.70
C HIS A 427 3.29 7.92 9.28
N ARG A 428 3.70 6.82 9.96
CA ARG A 428 3.37 5.44 9.60
C ARG A 428 2.23 4.88 10.42
N ILE A 429 1.49 3.94 9.83
CA ILE A 429 0.72 2.97 10.63
C ILE A 429 1.69 2.02 11.34
N ALA A 430 1.26 1.41 12.41
CA ALA A 430 2.00 0.40 13.15
C ALA A 430 1.03 -0.44 14.00
N PHE A 431 1.56 -1.42 14.73
CA PHE A 431 0.76 -2.35 15.49
C PHE A 431 1.25 -2.41 16.95
N VAL A 432 0.31 -2.51 17.90
CA VAL A 432 0.57 -2.75 19.31
C VAL A 432 -0.27 -3.90 19.81
N LYS A 433 0.21 -4.67 20.78
CA LYS A 433 -0.59 -5.75 21.38
C LYS A 433 -1.79 -5.18 22.12
N ALA A 434 -2.98 -5.69 21.85
CA ALA A 434 -4.23 -5.24 22.49
C ALA A 434 -4.22 -5.48 24.01
N SER A 435 -3.45 -6.48 24.46
CA SER A 435 -3.23 -6.76 25.87
C SER A 435 -2.53 -5.62 26.62
N ASP A 436 -1.78 -4.76 25.93
CA ASP A 436 -0.93 -3.72 26.53
C ASP A 436 -1.56 -2.33 26.55
N VAL A 437 -2.66 -2.13 25.81
CA VAL A 437 -3.25 -0.80 25.59
C VAL A 437 -4.72 -0.72 25.93
N ASP A 438 -5.18 0.51 26.23
CA ASP A 438 -6.59 0.91 26.22
C ASP A 438 -6.89 1.68 24.95
N ILE A 439 -8.06 1.40 24.35
CA ILE A 439 -8.63 2.19 23.27
C ILE A 439 -9.69 3.10 23.87
N VAL A 440 -9.51 4.40 23.79
CA VAL A 440 -10.42 5.37 24.40
C VAL A 440 -10.85 6.42 23.37
N ARG A 441 -12.06 6.96 23.55
CA ARG A 441 -12.52 8.07 22.71
C ARG A 441 -11.76 9.34 23.11
N ALA A 442 -11.17 10.03 22.14
CA ALA A 442 -10.56 11.35 22.37
C ALA A 442 -11.62 12.36 22.79
N ARG A 443 -11.30 13.15 23.83
CA ARG A 443 -12.16 14.20 24.38
C ARG A 443 -11.75 15.58 23.92
#